data_8e3e017d1e2bf0043c14c1df8ce6bdf1
#
_entry.id   8e3e017d1e2bf0043c14c1df8ce6bdf1
#
_cell.length_a   1.000
_cell.length_b   1.000
_cell.length_c   1.000
_cell.angle_alpha   90.00
_cell.angle_beta   90.00
_cell.angle_gamma   90.00
#
_symmetry.space_group_name_H-M   'P 1'
#
loop_
_entity.id
_entity.type
_entity.pdbx_description
1 polymer ?
#
loop_
_entity_poly.entity_id
_entity_poly.type
_entity_poly.pdbx_seq_one_letter_code
_entity_poly.pdbx_strand_id
1 'polypeptide(L)'
;MDFAASSTCVGRVAGQKHTSQTLTGSGASGTLAQTDPGAFSPPLEKGSLLMNSALKPIALLGLLSLLLSGCASAVLGVGTAAVAASSTEKGLSTSVSDGLIFTKIHDKFLQADASLSTALDVTVNDGAVLLTGKVQTPEEKVLATKLSWEVKGVREVVNEVQITDKSSLKDVAKDLAAGAQLRGKLIGDTKVSSLNFSIDVVNGVVYLSGVARDTEEMNRVVSHARELRFAKQVVNYISLLADQRD
;
A
#
# COMPACT_ATOMS: atom_id res chain seq x y z
N MET A 1 -44.27 39.87 -0.73
CA MET A 1 -43.01 40.56 -1.14
C MET A 1 -42.13 39.51 -1.73
N ASP A 2 -42.42 39.21 -2.88
CA ASP A 2 -41.85 39.24 -4.24
C ASP A 2 -40.40 39.69 -4.28
N PHE A 3 -39.57 38.84 -4.81
CA PHE A 3 -38.66 39.12 -5.91
C PHE A 3 -38.16 37.86 -6.56
N ALA A 4 -38.66 37.69 -7.77
CA ALA A 4 -38.16 36.76 -8.80
C ALA A 4 -37.00 37.42 -9.56
N ALA A 5 -36.15 36.61 -10.19
CA ALA A 5 -35.58 36.73 -11.52
C ALA A 5 -34.32 35.85 -11.61
N SER A 6 -34.34 34.74 -12.30
CA SER A 6 -34.15 34.60 -13.76
C SER A 6 -32.76 35.07 -14.22
N SER A 7 -31.93 34.15 -14.62
CA SER A 7 -31.18 34.28 -15.87
C SER A 7 -30.61 32.95 -16.35
N THR A 8 -31.20 32.49 -17.42
CA THR A 8 -30.77 31.46 -18.35
C THR A 8 -29.57 32.01 -19.13
N CYS A 9 -28.53 31.23 -19.28
CA CYS A 9 -27.56 31.34 -20.38
C CYS A 9 -27.32 30.02 -21.02
N VAL A 10 -27.96 29.81 -22.14
CA VAL A 10 -27.69 28.83 -23.18
C VAL A 10 -26.48 29.32 -23.97
N GLY A 11 -25.45 28.50 -24.05
CA GLY A 11 -24.28 28.69 -24.89
C GLY A 11 -24.05 27.45 -25.74
N ARG A 12 -24.63 27.48 -26.92
CA ARG A 12 -24.42 26.65 -28.11
C ARG A 12 -23.04 26.98 -28.66
N VAL A 13 -22.32 26.00 -29.26
CA VAL A 13 -21.57 26.07 -30.53
C VAL A 13 -20.74 24.80 -30.70
N ALA A 14 -21.09 24.00 -31.72
CA ALA A 14 -20.40 23.64 -32.97
C ALA A 14 -19.04 22.94 -32.78
N GLY A 15 -18.79 21.74 -33.20
CA GLY A 15 -18.98 21.20 -34.59
C GLY A 15 -17.67 21.41 -35.36
N GLN A 16 -16.83 20.39 -35.43
CA GLN A 16 -15.84 20.22 -36.52
C GLN A 16 -15.44 18.75 -36.58
N LYS A 17 -15.90 18.11 -37.61
CA LYS A 17 -15.39 17.81 -38.96
C LYS A 17 -14.33 16.72 -38.99
N HIS A 18 -14.82 15.60 -39.45
CA HIS A 18 -14.09 14.52 -40.11
C HIS A 18 -13.14 15.03 -41.22
N THR A 19 -11.97 14.47 -41.28
CA THR A 19 -11.20 14.44 -42.49
C THR A 19 -10.65 13.03 -42.72
N SER A 20 -11.33 12.31 -43.59
CA SER A 20 -10.84 11.12 -44.25
C SER A 20 -9.82 11.55 -45.28
N GLN A 21 -8.66 10.92 -45.32
CA GLN A 21 -7.81 10.92 -46.53
C GLN A 21 -7.48 9.50 -46.91
N THR A 22 -8.20 9.10 -47.93
CA THR A 22 -7.90 8.00 -48.86
C THR A 22 -6.84 8.51 -49.82
N LEU A 23 -5.77 7.77 -50.01
CA LEU A 23 -4.98 7.85 -51.24
C LEU A 23 -4.56 6.46 -51.69
N THR A 24 -5.13 6.10 -52.77
CA THR A 24 -4.83 5.05 -53.76
C THR A 24 -3.60 5.41 -54.58
N GLY A 25 -2.87 4.39 -55.04
CA GLY A 25 -1.88 4.46 -56.12
C GLY A 25 -0.90 3.32 -56.00
N SER A 26 -1.12 2.22 -56.68
CA SER A 26 -0.87 1.88 -58.05
C SER A 26 0.63 1.76 -58.43
N GLY A 27 1.00 0.52 -58.74
CA GLY A 27 1.59 0.28 -60.02
C GLY A 27 3.01 -0.29 -60.13
N ALA A 28 3.11 -1.34 -60.87
CA ALA A 28 4.20 -1.83 -61.75
C ALA A 28 5.21 -2.80 -61.10
N SER A 29 5.14 -4.10 -61.39
CA SER A 29 5.58 -4.81 -62.64
C SER A 29 7.07 -4.74 -62.97
N GLY A 30 7.62 -5.93 -63.06
CA GLY A 30 8.87 -6.23 -63.76
C GLY A 30 9.93 -6.82 -62.85
N THR A 31 10.58 -7.91 -63.08
CA THR A 31 10.89 -8.70 -64.26
C THR A 31 11.59 -9.97 -63.78
N LEU A 32 11.31 -11.05 -64.43
CA LEU A 32 11.99 -12.36 -64.38
C LEU A 32 13.40 -12.30 -64.95
N ALA A 33 14.37 -12.89 -64.28
CA ALA A 33 15.57 -13.48 -64.91
C ALA A 33 16.15 -14.46 -63.90
N GLN A 34 15.99 -15.71 -64.00
CA GLN A 34 16.60 -16.75 -64.80
C GLN A 34 18.04 -17.11 -64.41
N THR A 35 18.14 -18.35 -63.84
CA THR A 35 19.19 -19.38 -63.91
C THR A 35 20.64 -19.00 -63.82
N ASP A 36 21.40 -19.68 -62.92
CA ASP A 36 22.13 -20.88 -63.27
C ASP A 36 22.71 -21.67 -62.08
N PRO A 37 22.94 -23.00 -62.16
CA PRO A 37 23.42 -23.84 -61.09
C PRO A 37 24.93 -23.99 -61.08
N GLY A 38 25.55 -23.72 -59.99
CA GLY A 38 26.97 -23.94 -59.75
C GLY A 38 27.23 -24.55 -58.38
N ALA A 39 27.61 -25.83 -58.41
CA ALA A 39 28.08 -26.58 -57.28
C ALA A 39 29.26 -25.86 -56.56
N PHE A 40 29.23 -25.85 -55.26
CA PHE A 40 30.46 -26.02 -54.47
C PHE A 40 30.23 -26.34 -53.01
N SER A 41 31.03 -27.23 -52.52
CA SER A 41 31.08 -27.87 -51.20
C SER A 41 31.35 -26.87 -50.07
N PRO A 42 31.01 -27.26 -48.78
CA PRO A 42 31.11 -26.37 -47.65
C PRO A 42 32.51 -26.30 -47.04
N PRO A 43 32.93 -25.16 -46.49
CA PRO A 43 33.91 -25.17 -45.43
C PRO A 43 33.23 -25.16 -44.07
N LEU A 44 33.70 -26.06 -43.26
CA LEU A 44 33.53 -26.11 -41.81
C LEU A 44 34.06 -24.78 -41.22
N GLU A 45 33.18 -23.96 -40.69
CA GLU A 45 33.55 -22.85 -39.84
C GLU A 45 32.68 -22.77 -38.61
N LYS A 46 33.30 -23.20 -37.52
CA LYS A 46 33.21 -22.69 -36.18
C LYS A 46 31.85 -22.06 -35.73
N GLY A 47 30.93 -22.97 -35.36
CA GLY A 47 29.83 -22.59 -34.47
C GLY A 47 30.35 -22.37 -33.06
N SER A 48 30.57 -21.14 -32.69
CA SER A 48 30.63 -20.73 -31.27
C SER A 48 30.76 -19.23 -31.25
N LEU A 49 29.66 -18.54 -30.99
CA LEU A 49 29.63 -17.17 -30.39
C LEU A 49 28.25 -16.47 -30.45
N LEU A 50 27.17 -17.14 -30.91
CA LEU A 50 25.86 -16.49 -30.94
C LEU A 50 24.84 -17.03 -29.91
N MET A 51 25.25 -17.93 -29.02
CA MET A 51 24.34 -18.52 -28.02
C MET A 51 24.31 -17.79 -26.67
N ASN A 52 25.06 -16.70 -26.53
CA ASN A 52 25.21 -16.00 -25.25
C ASN A 52 24.40 -14.70 -25.11
N SER A 53 23.76 -14.22 -26.18
CA SER A 53 22.97 -12.98 -26.08
C SER A 53 21.49 -13.21 -25.77
N ALA A 54 20.95 -14.39 -26.10
CA ALA A 54 19.56 -14.75 -25.80
C ALA A 54 19.35 -15.30 -24.39
N LEU A 55 20.39 -15.85 -23.73
CA LEU A 55 20.27 -16.35 -22.36
C LEU A 55 20.24 -15.22 -21.32
N LYS A 56 20.79 -14.06 -21.60
CA LYS A 56 20.80 -12.91 -20.64
C LYS A 56 19.41 -12.39 -20.30
N PRO A 57 18.47 -12.19 -21.24
CA PRO A 57 17.14 -11.74 -20.88
C PRO A 57 16.32 -12.81 -20.15
N ILE A 58 16.54 -14.10 -20.46
CA ILE A 58 15.82 -15.20 -19.80
C ILE A 58 16.33 -15.37 -18.37
N ALA A 59 17.62 -15.26 -18.13
CA ALA A 59 18.20 -15.31 -16.77
C ALA A 59 17.77 -14.09 -15.94
N LEU A 60 17.67 -12.89 -16.55
CA LEU A 60 17.18 -11.69 -15.87
C LEU A 60 15.68 -11.78 -15.55
N LEU A 61 14.89 -12.36 -16.45
CA LEU A 61 13.46 -12.59 -16.23
C LEU A 61 13.23 -13.65 -15.14
N GLY A 62 14.05 -14.69 -15.08
CA GLY A 62 14.04 -15.71 -14.04
C GLY A 62 14.44 -15.16 -12.66
N LEU A 63 15.40 -14.25 -12.61
CA LEU A 63 15.82 -13.60 -11.36
C LEU A 63 14.76 -12.61 -10.87
N LEU A 64 14.08 -11.90 -11.78
CA LEU A 64 12.99 -10.98 -11.45
C LEU A 64 11.76 -11.74 -10.92
N SER A 65 11.45 -12.93 -11.44
CA SER A 65 10.34 -13.76 -10.94
C SER A 65 10.60 -14.33 -9.54
N LEU A 66 11.86 -14.57 -9.17
CA LEU A 66 12.24 -14.99 -7.80
C LEU A 66 12.06 -13.85 -6.79
N LEU A 67 12.21 -12.60 -7.19
CA LEU A 67 12.01 -11.43 -6.32
C LEU A 67 10.53 -11.10 -6.09
N LEU A 68 9.62 -11.52 -6.99
CA LEU A 68 8.17 -11.31 -6.83
C LEU A 68 7.48 -12.41 -6.02
N SER A 69 8.11 -13.56 -5.80
CA SER A 69 7.52 -14.66 -5.02
C SER A 69 7.60 -14.46 -3.50
N GLY A 70 8.19 -13.37 -3.02
CA GLY A 70 8.35 -13.08 -1.60
C GLY A 70 7.08 -12.62 -0.86
N CYS A 71 6.00 -12.29 -1.56
CA CYS A 71 4.78 -11.75 -0.93
C CYS A 71 3.65 -12.76 -0.67
N ALA A 72 3.80 -14.02 -1.12
CA ALA A 72 2.70 -15.00 -1.04
C ALA A 72 2.78 -15.94 0.18
N SER A 73 3.79 -15.83 1.04
CA SER A 73 4.02 -16.77 2.14
C SER A 73 3.48 -16.32 3.51
N ALA A 74 2.68 -15.26 3.56
CA ALA A 74 2.14 -14.75 4.83
C ALA A 74 0.95 -15.54 5.39
N VAL A 75 0.45 -16.56 4.68
CA VAL A 75 -0.81 -17.24 5.07
C VAL A 75 -0.63 -18.63 5.70
N LEU A 76 0.56 -19.22 5.68
CA LEU A 76 0.76 -20.61 6.15
C LEU A 76 1.83 -20.79 7.25
N GLY A 77 2.17 -19.75 8.00
CA GLY A 77 3.25 -19.85 8.96
C GLY A 77 2.87 -19.51 10.40
N VAL A 78 2.16 -20.40 11.10
CA VAL A 78 2.05 -20.31 12.57
C VAL A 78 3.43 -20.19 13.22
N GLY A 79 4.48 -20.76 12.60
CA GLY A 79 5.85 -20.68 13.07
C GLY A 79 6.51 -19.30 12.94
N THR A 80 6.26 -18.55 11.83
CA THR A 80 6.87 -17.23 11.63
C THR A 80 6.15 -16.14 12.45
N ALA A 81 4.85 -16.26 12.63
CA ALA A 81 4.09 -15.37 13.51
C ALA A 81 4.53 -15.53 14.99
N ALA A 82 4.81 -16.78 15.41
CA ALA A 82 5.29 -17.06 16.76
C ALA A 82 6.66 -16.43 17.06
N VAL A 83 7.58 -16.45 16.08
CA VAL A 83 8.93 -15.84 16.25
C VAL A 83 8.82 -14.31 16.32
N ALA A 84 8.00 -13.70 15.46
CA ALA A 84 7.78 -12.25 15.51
C ALA A 84 7.11 -11.81 16.82
N ALA A 85 6.11 -12.57 17.29
CA ALA A 85 5.40 -12.27 18.54
C ALA A 85 6.31 -12.41 19.78
N SER A 86 7.24 -13.37 19.79
CA SER A 86 8.18 -13.56 20.92
C SER A 86 9.25 -12.47 20.99
N SER A 87 9.50 -11.73 19.90
CA SER A 87 10.48 -10.63 19.85
C SER A 87 9.88 -9.26 20.18
N THR A 88 8.57 -9.18 20.44
CA THR A 88 7.88 -7.95 20.85
C THR A 88 7.74 -7.87 22.37
N GLU A 89 7.69 -6.66 22.91
CA GLU A 89 7.50 -6.41 24.34
C GLU A 89 6.14 -6.90 24.88
N LYS A 90 5.16 -7.09 24.00
CA LYS A 90 3.81 -7.56 24.35
C LYS A 90 3.73 -9.00 24.84
N GLY A 91 4.70 -9.83 24.44
CA GLY A 91 4.63 -11.27 24.67
C GLY A 91 3.75 -12.04 23.67
N LEU A 92 3.92 -13.36 23.68
CA LEU A 92 3.33 -14.23 22.68
C LEU A 92 1.79 -14.34 22.77
N SER A 93 1.25 -14.45 23.97
CA SER A 93 -0.20 -14.63 24.19
C SER A 93 -1.01 -13.40 23.79
N THR A 94 -0.54 -12.22 24.14
CA THR A 94 -1.19 -10.94 23.79
C THR A 94 -1.13 -10.70 22.29
N SER A 95 0.02 -10.92 21.67
CA SER A 95 0.18 -10.77 20.23
C SER A 95 -0.72 -11.74 19.43
N VAL A 96 -0.94 -12.95 19.90
CA VAL A 96 -1.88 -13.90 19.26
C VAL A 96 -3.33 -13.41 19.42
N SER A 97 -3.70 -12.92 20.62
CA SER A 97 -5.04 -12.39 20.87
C SER A 97 -5.32 -11.15 20.02
N ASP A 98 -4.38 -10.22 19.93
CA ASP A 98 -4.48 -9.02 19.09
C ASP A 98 -4.62 -9.36 17.60
N GLY A 99 -3.87 -10.36 17.12
CA GLY A 99 -3.98 -10.85 15.76
C GLY A 99 -5.36 -11.47 15.45
N LEU A 100 -5.97 -12.15 16.40
CA LEU A 100 -7.32 -12.69 16.24
C LEU A 100 -8.38 -11.57 16.23
N ILE A 101 -8.23 -10.54 17.07
CA ILE A 101 -9.11 -9.37 17.07
C ILE A 101 -9.03 -8.66 15.73
N PHE A 102 -7.80 -8.37 15.25
CA PHE A 102 -7.55 -7.76 13.96
C PHE A 102 -8.26 -8.51 12.82
N THR A 103 -8.04 -9.84 12.72
CA THR A 103 -8.66 -10.65 11.66
C THR A 103 -10.19 -10.60 11.71
N LYS A 104 -10.79 -10.66 12.90
CA LYS A 104 -12.24 -10.60 13.06
C LYS A 104 -12.82 -9.23 12.71
N ILE A 105 -12.12 -8.13 13.02
CA ILE A 105 -12.54 -6.79 12.63
C ILE A 105 -12.52 -6.67 11.10
N HIS A 106 -11.43 -7.10 10.45
CA HIS A 106 -11.35 -7.08 8.99
C HIS A 106 -12.43 -7.93 8.32
N ASP A 107 -12.73 -9.12 8.86
CA ASP A 107 -13.81 -9.98 8.37
C ASP A 107 -15.18 -9.29 8.48
N LYS A 108 -15.46 -8.63 9.61
CA LYS A 108 -16.70 -7.85 9.79
C LYS A 108 -16.78 -6.67 8.82
N PHE A 109 -15.69 -5.96 8.59
CA PHE A 109 -15.66 -4.87 7.61
C PHE A 109 -15.95 -5.40 6.21
N LEU A 110 -15.31 -6.50 5.81
CA LEU A 110 -15.50 -7.11 4.50
C LEU A 110 -16.94 -7.59 4.30
N GLN A 111 -17.57 -8.17 5.34
CA GLN A 111 -18.96 -8.63 5.30
C GLN A 111 -19.97 -7.48 5.23
N ALA A 112 -19.70 -6.36 5.90
CA ALA A 112 -20.58 -5.20 5.93
C ALA A 112 -20.45 -4.35 4.66
N ASP A 113 -19.21 -4.03 4.28
CA ASP A 113 -18.85 -3.29 3.07
C ASP A 113 -17.37 -3.53 2.72
N ALA A 114 -17.12 -4.11 1.55
CA ALA A 114 -15.76 -4.37 1.08
C ALA A 114 -14.90 -3.09 0.97
N SER A 115 -15.52 -1.92 0.77
CA SER A 115 -14.81 -0.64 0.73
C SER A 115 -14.20 -0.28 2.09
N LEU A 116 -14.85 -0.60 3.20
CA LEU A 116 -14.31 -0.36 4.54
C LEU A 116 -13.02 -1.15 4.78
N SER A 117 -12.99 -2.42 4.36
CA SER A 117 -11.80 -3.28 4.52
C SER A 117 -10.57 -2.77 3.76
N THR A 118 -10.75 -2.01 2.67
CA THR A 118 -9.66 -1.46 1.86
C THR A 118 -9.32 0.00 2.18
N ALA A 119 -10.27 0.73 2.76
CA ALA A 119 -10.14 2.15 3.06
C ALA A 119 -9.63 2.43 4.48
N LEU A 120 -9.76 1.43 5.38
CA LEU A 120 -9.41 1.56 6.79
C LEU A 120 -8.26 0.65 7.18
N ASP A 121 -7.35 1.21 7.96
CA ASP A 121 -6.31 0.47 8.66
C ASP A 121 -6.71 0.23 10.10
N VAL A 122 -6.44 -0.98 10.59
CA VAL A 122 -6.77 -1.42 11.95
C VAL A 122 -5.47 -1.80 12.64
N THR A 123 -5.20 -1.18 13.76
CA THR A 123 -4.09 -1.58 14.65
C THR A 123 -4.66 -2.01 15.98
N VAL A 124 -4.19 -3.14 16.49
CA VAL A 124 -4.63 -3.69 17.77
C VAL A 124 -3.45 -3.82 18.71
N ASN A 125 -3.57 -3.25 19.90
CA ASN A 125 -2.57 -3.31 20.95
C ASN A 125 -3.26 -3.67 22.27
N ASP A 126 -3.05 -4.88 22.76
CA ASP A 126 -3.61 -5.38 24.01
C ASP A 126 -5.15 -5.14 24.11
N GLY A 127 -5.85 -5.44 22.99
CA GLY A 127 -7.30 -5.24 22.87
C GLY A 127 -7.74 -3.79 22.66
N ALA A 128 -6.85 -2.80 22.69
CA ALA A 128 -7.13 -1.44 22.24
C ALA A 128 -7.00 -1.36 20.71
N VAL A 129 -8.04 -0.90 20.04
CA VAL A 129 -8.15 -0.82 18.58
C VAL A 129 -8.00 0.63 18.15
N LEU A 130 -7.05 0.91 17.29
CA LEU A 130 -6.91 2.17 16.58
C LEU A 130 -7.39 1.99 15.13
N LEU A 131 -8.39 2.76 14.73
CA LEU A 131 -8.87 2.83 13.35
C LEU A 131 -8.34 4.09 12.70
N THR A 132 -7.65 3.94 11.59
CA THR A 132 -7.15 5.04 10.74
C THR A 132 -7.61 4.86 9.30
N GLY A 133 -7.36 5.85 8.44
CA GLY A 133 -7.75 5.78 7.03
C GLY A 133 -8.75 6.84 6.65
N LYS A 134 -9.45 6.63 5.53
CA LYS A 134 -10.34 7.62 4.90
C LYS A 134 -11.64 6.98 4.47
N VAL A 135 -12.74 7.60 4.83
CA VAL A 135 -14.09 7.23 4.38
C VAL A 135 -14.79 8.42 3.72
N GLN A 136 -15.86 8.17 3.00
CA GLN A 136 -16.60 9.21 2.29
C GLN A 136 -17.72 9.82 3.14
N THR A 137 -18.27 9.03 4.07
CA THR A 137 -19.44 9.43 4.85
C THR A 137 -19.22 9.27 6.36
N PRO A 138 -19.91 10.10 7.19
CA PRO A 138 -19.91 9.93 8.63
C PRO A 138 -20.49 8.57 9.07
N GLU A 139 -21.45 8.04 8.31
CA GLU A 139 -22.09 6.75 8.58
C GLU A 139 -21.10 5.59 8.52
N GLU A 140 -20.19 5.60 7.51
CA GLU A 140 -19.10 4.61 7.39
C GLU A 140 -18.15 4.67 8.59
N LYS A 141 -17.81 5.88 9.06
CA LYS A 141 -16.99 6.07 10.25
C LYS A 141 -17.63 5.49 11.51
N VAL A 142 -18.93 5.73 11.70
CA VAL A 142 -19.70 5.20 12.83
C VAL A 142 -19.84 3.68 12.72
N LEU A 143 -20.10 3.16 11.52
CA LEU A 143 -20.23 1.73 11.26
C LEU A 143 -18.93 0.99 11.61
N ALA A 144 -17.78 1.51 11.21
CA ALA A 144 -16.49 0.93 11.54
C ALA A 144 -16.27 0.81 13.06
N THR A 145 -16.61 1.87 13.82
CA THR A 145 -16.54 1.84 15.28
C THR A 145 -17.44 0.75 15.86
N LYS A 146 -18.70 0.71 15.41
CA LYS A 146 -19.69 -0.28 15.87
C LYS A 146 -19.22 -1.72 15.64
N LEU A 147 -18.78 -2.03 14.42
CA LEU A 147 -18.30 -3.36 14.04
C LEU A 147 -17.07 -3.78 14.85
N SER A 148 -16.19 -2.84 15.18
CA SER A 148 -15.03 -3.10 16.03
C SER A 148 -15.42 -3.46 17.45
N TRP A 149 -16.38 -2.78 18.05
CA TRP A 149 -16.90 -3.10 19.38
C TRP A 149 -17.60 -4.45 19.47
N GLU A 150 -18.15 -4.95 18.37
CA GLU A 150 -18.81 -6.28 18.34
C GLU A 150 -17.80 -7.44 18.44
N VAL A 151 -16.49 -7.18 18.33
CA VAL A 151 -15.46 -8.23 18.39
C VAL A 151 -15.08 -8.51 19.84
N LYS A 152 -15.22 -9.77 20.24
CA LYS A 152 -14.85 -10.20 21.60
C LYS A 152 -13.35 -10.01 21.84
N GLY A 153 -13.01 -9.35 22.91
CA GLY A 153 -11.64 -9.05 23.31
C GLY A 153 -11.23 -7.59 23.06
N VAL A 154 -12.05 -6.82 22.32
CA VAL A 154 -11.87 -5.38 22.20
C VAL A 154 -12.20 -4.71 23.53
N ARG A 155 -11.27 -3.91 24.03
CA ARG A 155 -11.40 -3.15 25.28
C ARG A 155 -11.61 -1.67 25.06
N GLU A 156 -11.03 -1.15 23.96
CA GLU A 156 -11.10 0.25 23.60
C GLU A 156 -11.11 0.39 22.07
N VAL A 157 -11.81 1.40 21.56
CA VAL A 157 -11.79 1.76 20.14
C VAL A 157 -11.52 3.25 20.00
N VAL A 158 -10.37 3.59 19.46
CA VAL A 158 -9.98 4.95 19.07
C VAL A 158 -10.22 5.12 17.59
N ASN A 159 -11.11 6.02 17.19
CA ASN A 159 -11.47 6.21 15.79
C ASN A 159 -10.92 7.51 15.23
N GLU A 160 -9.76 7.43 14.55
CA GLU A 160 -9.06 8.52 13.87
C GLU A 160 -9.34 8.55 12.34
N VAL A 161 -10.39 7.84 11.91
CA VAL A 161 -10.80 7.82 10.50
C VAL A 161 -11.20 9.22 10.03
N GLN A 162 -10.64 9.65 8.91
CA GLN A 162 -10.90 10.95 8.30
C GLN A 162 -12.04 10.84 7.27
N ILE A 163 -12.95 11.78 7.30
CA ILE A 163 -14.01 11.90 6.29
C ILE A 163 -13.50 12.79 5.17
N THR A 164 -13.40 12.28 3.95
CA THR A 164 -12.91 13.03 2.80
C THR A 164 -13.64 12.64 1.52
N ASP A 165 -14.06 13.61 0.74
CA ASP A 165 -14.79 13.37 -0.50
C ASP A 165 -13.94 12.75 -1.61
N LYS A 166 -12.63 13.00 -1.64
CA LYS A 166 -11.67 12.44 -2.64
C LYS A 166 -10.24 12.49 -2.14
N SER A 167 -9.57 11.35 -2.12
CA SER A 167 -8.11 11.29 -1.98
C SER A 167 -7.44 11.52 -3.33
N SER A 168 -6.55 12.50 -3.43
CA SER A 168 -5.66 12.62 -4.58
C SER A 168 -4.64 11.48 -4.57
N LEU A 169 -4.39 10.84 -5.71
CA LEU A 169 -3.30 9.84 -5.85
C LEU A 169 -1.96 10.40 -5.38
N LYS A 170 -1.73 11.69 -5.58
CA LYS A 170 -0.51 12.38 -5.12
C LYS A 170 -0.42 12.43 -3.59
N ASP A 171 -1.52 12.59 -2.89
CA ASP A 171 -1.53 12.63 -1.44
C ASP A 171 -1.38 11.25 -0.82
N VAL A 172 -1.99 10.23 -1.43
CA VAL A 172 -1.75 8.82 -1.07
C VAL A 172 -0.27 8.45 -1.24
N ALA A 173 0.36 8.86 -2.35
CA ALA A 173 1.78 8.59 -2.59
C ALA A 173 2.69 9.30 -1.56
N LYS A 174 2.34 10.52 -1.13
CA LYS A 174 3.08 11.24 -0.08
C LYS A 174 2.95 10.57 1.28
N ASP A 175 1.72 10.15 1.64
CA ASP A 175 1.45 9.45 2.90
C ASP A 175 2.26 8.15 2.97
N LEU A 176 2.23 7.36 1.87
CA LEU A 176 2.99 6.12 1.76
C LEU A 176 4.51 6.36 1.86
N ALA A 177 5.03 7.39 1.18
CA ALA A 177 6.45 7.74 1.24
C ALA A 177 6.86 8.21 2.65
N ALA A 178 6.01 8.97 3.33
CA ALA A 178 6.26 9.41 4.71
C ALA A 178 6.30 8.23 5.68
N GLY A 179 5.36 7.29 5.58
CA GLY A 179 5.35 6.07 6.38
C GLY A 179 6.58 5.20 6.15
N ALA A 180 6.96 4.98 4.90
CA ALA A 180 8.17 4.23 4.54
C ALA A 180 9.45 4.90 5.07
N GLN A 181 9.55 6.24 4.96
CA GLN A 181 10.69 7.00 5.46
C GLN A 181 10.80 6.88 6.99
N LEU A 182 9.69 7.02 7.72
CA LEU A 182 9.70 6.87 9.18
C LEU A 182 10.09 5.46 9.58
N ARG A 183 9.51 4.44 8.94
CA ARG A 183 9.87 3.04 9.21
C ARG A 183 11.36 2.78 8.99
N GLY A 184 11.95 3.32 7.93
CA GLY A 184 13.39 3.24 7.69
C GLY A 184 14.22 3.92 8.78
N LYS A 185 13.80 5.10 9.29
CA LYS A 185 14.46 5.79 10.41
C LYS A 185 14.40 4.97 11.70
N LEU A 186 13.23 4.37 12.01
CA LEU A 186 13.08 3.57 13.23
C LEU A 186 13.90 2.27 13.17
N ILE A 187 13.99 1.62 12.00
CA ILE A 187 14.84 0.43 11.81
C ILE A 187 16.33 0.79 11.96
N GLY A 188 16.73 1.97 11.51
CA GLY A 188 18.12 2.46 11.61
C GLY A 188 18.53 2.95 13.00
N ASP A 189 17.60 3.19 13.91
CA ASP A 189 17.90 3.64 15.27
C ASP A 189 18.02 2.43 16.21
N THR A 190 19.26 2.12 16.63
CA THR A 190 19.57 0.99 17.52
C THR A 190 18.94 1.09 18.91
N LYS A 191 18.46 2.27 19.30
CA LYS A 191 17.78 2.50 20.58
C LYS A 191 16.26 2.35 20.49
N VAL A 192 15.72 2.02 19.30
CA VAL A 192 14.30 1.84 19.04
C VAL A 192 14.03 0.39 18.61
N SER A 193 13.16 -0.28 19.31
CA SER A 193 12.64 -1.59 18.94
C SER A 193 11.53 -1.43 17.88
N SER A 194 11.92 -1.20 16.62
CA SER A 194 11.01 -0.80 15.54
C SER A 194 9.81 -1.72 15.32
N LEU A 195 9.91 -2.99 15.71
CA LEU A 195 8.83 -4.00 15.62
C LEU A 195 7.70 -3.78 16.63
N ASN A 196 7.95 -2.99 17.67
CA ASN A 196 6.95 -2.68 18.71
C ASN A 196 6.00 -1.56 18.29
N PHE A 197 6.26 -0.90 17.16
CA PHE A 197 5.52 0.29 16.75
C PHE A 197 4.82 0.11 15.40
N SER A 198 3.56 0.53 15.35
CA SER A 198 2.79 0.70 14.12
C SER A 198 2.80 2.17 13.71
N ILE A 199 2.86 2.39 12.39
CA ILE A 199 2.93 3.72 11.78
C ILE A 199 1.87 3.78 10.69
N ASP A 200 0.89 4.67 10.85
CA ASP A 200 -0.09 4.98 9.83
C ASP A 200 -0.01 6.46 9.47
N VAL A 201 -0.10 6.78 8.18
CA VAL A 201 -0.06 8.17 7.70
C VAL A 201 -1.27 8.43 6.82
N VAL A 202 -2.09 9.39 7.22
CA VAL A 202 -3.33 9.74 6.54
C VAL A 202 -3.40 11.27 6.37
N ASN A 203 -3.40 11.74 5.11
CA ASN A 203 -3.40 13.18 4.76
C ASN A 203 -2.27 13.99 5.43
N GLY A 204 -1.12 13.34 5.69
CA GLY A 204 0.02 13.95 6.37
C GLY A 204 -0.10 13.96 7.90
N VAL A 205 -1.13 13.37 8.48
CA VAL A 205 -1.21 13.08 9.92
C VAL A 205 -0.55 11.74 10.17
N VAL A 206 0.45 11.72 11.04
CA VAL A 206 1.19 10.50 11.42
C VAL A 206 0.60 9.97 12.70
N TYR A 207 0.04 8.78 12.67
CA TYR A 207 -0.47 8.06 13.84
C TYR A 207 0.58 7.05 14.27
N LEU A 208 1.00 7.13 15.52
CA LEU A 208 1.97 6.23 16.14
C LEU A 208 1.24 5.41 17.19
N SER A 209 1.37 4.10 17.14
CA SER A 209 0.83 3.20 18.16
C SER A 209 1.82 2.07 18.46
N GLY A 210 1.67 1.43 19.58
CA GLY A 210 2.55 0.35 20.00
C GLY A 210 2.91 0.43 21.47
N VAL A 211 3.99 -0.27 21.83
CA VAL A 211 4.47 -0.34 23.21
C VAL A 211 5.94 0.06 23.25
N ALA A 212 6.26 1.12 23.98
CA ALA A 212 7.63 1.52 24.27
C ALA A 212 8.10 0.91 25.61
N ARG A 213 9.36 0.53 25.67
CA ARG A 213 9.99 0.04 26.91
C ARG A 213 10.02 1.10 28.00
N ASP A 214 10.28 2.34 27.60
CA ASP A 214 10.42 3.51 28.46
C ASP A 214 10.06 4.79 27.71
N THR A 215 10.01 5.90 28.46
CA THR A 215 9.70 7.23 27.92
C THR A 215 10.78 7.73 26.93
N GLU A 216 12.05 7.31 27.07
CA GLU A 216 13.11 7.73 26.17
C GLU A 216 12.88 7.14 24.78
N GLU A 217 12.58 5.85 24.66
CA GLU A 217 12.25 5.19 23.41
C GLU A 217 11.01 5.81 22.74
N MET A 218 9.93 6.05 23.51
CA MET A 218 8.73 6.73 23.02
C MET A 218 9.05 8.10 22.42
N ASN A 219 9.82 8.92 23.17
CA ASN A 219 10.18 10.26 22.71
C ASN A 219 11.05 10.24 21.45
N ARG A 220 11.93 9.25 21.29
CA ARG A 220 12.74 9.07 20.08
C ARG A 220 11.85 8.77 18.87
N VAL A 221 10.89 7.86 19.01
CA VAL A 221 9.92 7.54 17.94
C VAL A 221 9.13 8.78 17.52
N VAL A 222 8.60 9.53 18.48
CA VAL A 222 7.88 10.79 18.23
C VAL A 222 8.77 11.84 17.57
N SER A 223 10.04 11.94 17.98
CA SER A 223 11.01 12.87 17.37
C SER A 223 11.24 12.54 15.91
N HIS A 224 11.51 11.27 15.58
CA HIS A 224 11.68 10.83 14.19
C HIS A 224 10.44 11.12 13.32
N ALA A 225 9.24 10.99 13.89
CA ALA A 225 8.01 11.33 13.18
C ALA A 225 7.86 12.83 12.91
N ARG A 226 8.22 13.67 13.89
CA ARG A 226 8.17 15.14 13.75
C ARG A 226 9.18 15.70 12.75
N GLU A 227 10.25 14.98 12.48
CA GLU A 227 11.27 15.34 11.50
C GLU A 227 10.86 15.04 10.06
N LEU A 228 9.73 14.37 9.83
CA LEU A 228 9.27 14.05 8.48
C LEU A 228 8.81 15.33 7.74
N ARG A 229 9.37 15.53 6.55
CA ARG A 229 9.09 16.74 5.74
C ARG A 229 7.60 16.94 5.40
N PHE A 230 6.85 15.84 5.28
CA PHE A 230 5.45 15.86 4.87
C PHE A 230 4.47 15.65 6.05
N ALA A 231 4.97 15.44 7.26
CA ALA A 231 4.13 15.35 8.45
C ALA A 231 3.58 16.72 8.81
N LYS A 232 2.27 16.83 8.84
CA LYS A 232 1.54 18.03 9.32
C LYS A 232 1.29 17.96 10.81
N GLN A 233 1.03 16.76 11.31
CA GLN A 233 0.70 16.47 12.70
C GLN A 233 1.20 15.08 13.07
N VAL A 234 1.58 14.89 14.33
CA VAL A 234 1.91 13.59 14.91
C VAL A 234 0.97 13.34 16.07
N VAL A 235 0.24 12.25 16.00
CA VAL A 235 -0.68 11.76 17.05
C VAL A 235 -0.05 10.52 17.67
N ASN A 236 0.11 10.54 19.00
CA ASN A 236 0.83 9.51 19.75
C ASN A 236 -0.14 8.67 20.58
N TYR A 237 -0.27 7.40 20.22
CA TYR A 237 -0.98 6.33 20.94
C TYR A 237 -0.02 5.24 21.44
N ILE A 238 1.25 5.58 21.65
CA ILE A 238 2.23 4.66 22.22
C ILE A 238 2.00 4.56 23.72
N SER A 239 1.80 3.37 24.24
CA SER A 239 1.75 3.06 25.65
C SER A 239 3.14 2.67 26.18
N LEU A 240 3.37 2.82 27.47
CA LEU A 240 4.58 2.33 28.11
C LEU A 240 4.38 0.90 28.60
N LEU A 241 5.44 0.11 28.54
CA LEU A 241 5.43 -1.27 29.04
C LEU A 241 5.11 -1.34 30.55
N ALA A 242 5.49 -0.33 31.31
CA ALA A 242 5.17 -0.21 32.74
C ALA A 242 3.67 -0.09 32.97
N ASP A 243 2.94 0.67 32.13
CA ASP A 243 1.52 0.93 32.27
C ASP A 243 0.66 -0.30 31.93
N GLN A 244 1.23 -1.30 31.27
CA GLN A 244 0.52 -2.53 30.86
C GLN A 244 0.60 -3.64 31.92
N ARG A 245 1.35 -3.45 33.00
CA ARG A 245 1.58 -4.47 34.04
C ARG A 245 0.71 -4.29 35.28
N ASP A 246 -0.06 -3.22 35.33
CA ASP A 246 -1.05 -2.92 36.37
C ASP A 246 -2.46 -3.34 35.93
#